data_c2416c54f5f350c7a6275897d2ee3cdb
#
_entry.id   c2416c54f5f350c7a6275897d2ee3cdb
#
_cell.length_a   1.000
_cell.length_b   1.000
_cell.length_c   1.000
_cell.angle_alpha   90.00
_cell.angle_beta   90.00
_cell.angle_gamma   90.00
#
_symmetry.space_group_name_H-M   'P 1'
#
loop_
_entity.id
_entity.type
_entity.pdbx_description
1 polymer ?
#
loop_
_entity_poly.entity_id
_entity_poly.type
_entity_poly.pdbx_seq_one_letter_code
_entity_poly.pdbx_strand_id
1 'polypeptide(L)'
;PFSVRESCTSNANPPPSEMKEKKLLPVLLIAAAAVALYFFDGQGGQALFNPPASPTQPASSIQASSSGSDSRLQTAFERRESDFQIEGRGVVAKVLPDDNKGSRHQRFILRLNSGQTVLVAHNIDLAPKIKGLKKGDEVAFYGEYEWSGQGGVIHWTHRDPQGRHPDGWLKHEGEVYR
;
A
#
# COMPACT_ATOMS: atom_id res chain seq x y z
N PRO A 1 36.39 27.85 53.95
CA PRO A 1 36.24 28.62 52.74
C PRO A 1 36.92 27.89 51.62
N PHE A 2 36.13 27.11 50.86
CA PHE A 2 36.61 26.49 49.62
C PHE A 2 35.82 27.08 48.46
N SER A 3 36.57 27.83 47.66
CA SER A 3 36.10 28.39 46.38
C SER A 3 36.05 27.28 45.36
N VAL A 4 34.87 27.02 44.81
CA VAL A 4 34.69 26.11 43.64
C VAL A 4 34.55 26.99 42.40
N ARG A 5 35.54 26.87 41.51
CA ARG A 5 35.54 27.50 40.19
C ARG A 5 34.60 26.71 39.26
N GLU A 6 33.58 27.34 38.75
CA GLU A 6 32.78 26.86 37.63
C GLU A 6 33.56 27.00 36.32
N SER A 7 33.83 25.90 35.68
CA SER A 7 34.38 25.86 34.33
C SER A 7 33.24 25.82 33.32
N CYS A 8 32.98 26.94 32.65
CA CYS A 8 32.12 27.00 31.46
C CYS A 8 32.83 26.32 30.30
N THR A 9 32.35 25.15 29.91
CA THR A 9 32.69 24.56 28.61
C THR A 9 31.69 25.00 27.56
N SER A 10 32.15 25.90 26.70
CA SER A 10 31.47 26.36 25.51
C SER A 10 31.32 25.20 24.50
N ASN A 11 30.10 24.79 24.25
CA ASN A 11 29.77 23.81 23.24
C ASN A 11 29.54 24.54 21.91
N ALA A 12 30.59 24.63 21.10
CA ALA A 12 30.54 25.22 19.77
C ALA A 12 29.95 24.19 18.79
N ASN A 13 28.79 24.52 18.21
CA ASN A 13 28.24 23.82 17.11
C ASN A 13 29.13 23.92 15.87
N PRO A 14 29.40 22.82 15.13
CA PRO A 14 30.09 22.90 13.85
C PRO A 14 29.19 23.53 12.79
N PRO A 15 29.77 24.22 11.78
CA PRO A 15 29.02 24.86 10.71
C PRO A 15 28.46 23.85 9.75
N PRO A 16 27.36 24.17 9.03
CA PRO A 16 26.75 23.27 8.05
C PRO A 16 27.67 23.07 6.86
N SER A 17 27.91 21.81 6.52
CA SER A 17 28.69 21.40 5.36
C SER A 17 28.02 21.84 4.05
N GLU A 18 28.76 22.53 3.23
CA GLU A 18 28.45 22.94 1.86
C GLU A 18 27.96 21.75 1.02
N MET A 19 26.72 21.84 0.58
CA MET A 19 26.21 21.00 -0.49
C MET A 19 26.80 21.45 -1.81
N LYS A 20 27.71 20.64 -2.36
CA LYS A 20 28.24 20.82 -3.70
C LYS A 20 27.10 20.62 -4.71
N GLU A 21 26.68 21.69 -5.33
CA GLU A 21 25.81 21.67 -6.51
C GLU A 21 26.48 20.93 -7.65
N LYS A 22 25.96 19.76 -7.98
CA LYS A 22 26.29 19.08 -9.24
C LYS A 22 25.48 19.73 -10.35
N LYS A 23 26.18 20.49 -11.19
CA LYS A 23 25.67 21.08 -12.41
C LYS A 23 25.11 19.99 -13.32
N LEU A 24 23.81 19.97 -13.51
CA LEU A 24 23.13 19.20 -14.54
C LEU A 24 23.26 19.98 -15.84
N LEU A 25 24.03 19.45 -16.75
CA LEU A 25 24.08 19.87 -18.16
C LEU A 25 22.79 19.44 -18.86
N PRO A 26 22.18 20.30 -19.66
CA PRO A 26 21.01 19.93 -20.45
C PRO A 26 21.46 19.19 -21.70
N VAL A 27 21.07 17.94 -21.83
CA VAL A 27 21.09 17.26 -23.12
C VAL A 27 19.77 17.54 -23.81
N LEU A 28 19.84 18.46 -24.71
CA LEU A 28 18.74 18.89 -25.59
C LEU A 28 18.96 18.21 -26.94
N LEU A 29 17.87 17.73 -27.53
CA LEU A 29 17.61 17.52 -28.95
C LEU A 29 17.94 16.17 -29.59
N ILE A 30 16.94 15.73 -30.25
CA ILE A 30 16.73 15.26 -31.62
C ILE A 30 16.12 13.87 -31.65
N ALA A 31 14.90 13.76 -32.07
CA ALA A 31 14.49 13.24 -33.34
C ALA A 31 12.97 13.37 -33.53
N ALA A 32 12.61 14.25 -34.40
CA ALA A 32 11.31 14.32 -35.04
C ALA A 32 11.22 13.29 -36.17
N ALA A 33 9.98 12.93 -36.51
CA ALA A 33 9.52 12.41 -37.78
C ALA A 33 9.65 10.92 -38.08
N ALA A 34 8.49 10.24 -38.00
CA ALA A 34 7.96 9.46 -39.12
C ALA A 34 6.47 9.18 -38.88
N VAL A 35 5.66 10.13 -39.33
CA VAL A 35 4.25 9.86 -39.65
C VAL A 35 4.26 9.15 -40.98
N ALA A 36 3.92 7.89 -41.01
CA ALA A 36 3.58 7.19 -42.22
C ALA A 36 2.10 6.85 -42.21
N LEU A 37 1.38 7.63 -42.99
CA LEU A 37 0.01 7.39 -43.44
C LEU A 37 -0.03 6.00 -44.13
N TYR A 38 -0.87 5.11 -43.58
CA TYR A 38 -1.45 4.05 -44.38
C TYR A 38 -2.97 4.15 -44.28
N PHE A 39 -3.49 4.99 -45.18
CA PHE A 39 -4.86 4.81 -45.66
C PHE A 39 -4.82 3.68 -46.66
N PHE A 40 -5.45 2.60 -46.38
CA PHE A 40 -5.83 1.65 -47.39
C PHE A 40 -7.34 1.52 -47.43
N ASP A 41 -7.88 2.10 -48.50
CA ASP A 41 -9.26 1.92 -48.95
C ASP A 41 -9.46 0.46 -49.34
N GLY A 42 -10.55 -0.12 -48.94
CA GLY A 42 -10.96 -1.46 -49.33
C GLY A 42 -12.43 -1.69 -49.00
N GLN A 43 -13.30 -1.19 -49.88
CA GLN A 43 -14.73 -1.52 -49.90
C GLN A 43 -14.95 -3.02 -50.13
N GLY A 44 -15.97 -3.55 -49.48
CA GLY A 44 -16.73 -4.67 -50.00
C GLY A 44 -16.92 -5.85 -49.07
N GLY A 45 -18.17 -6.10 -48.68
CA GLY A 45 -18.58 -7.38 -48.15
C GLY A 45 -19.44 -7.32 -46.86
N GLN A 46 -20.74 -7.02 -47.02
CA GLN A 46 -21.73 -7.30 -45.99
C GLN A 46 -21.89 -8.79 -45.83
N ALA A 47 -21.31 -9.36 -44.81
CA ALA A 47 -21.67 -10.68 -44.33
C ALA A 47 -22.38 -10.54 -42.98
N LEU A 48 -23.65 -10.83 -42.95
CA LEU A 48 -24.47 -10.96 -41.74
C LEU A 48 -23.97 -12.13 -40.91
N PHE A 49 -22.98 -11.91 -40.06
CA PHE A 49 -22.62 -12.86 -39.01
C PHE A 49 -23.01 -12.23 -37.67
N ASN A 50 -24.11 -12.76 -37.11
CA ASN A 50 -24.39 -12.56 -35.69
C ASN A 50 -23.22 -13.18 -34.89
N PRO A 51 -22.44 -12.43 -34.12
CA PRO A 51 -21.53 -13.05 -33.19
C PRO A 51 -22.34 -13.64 -32.03
N PRO A 52 -21.99 -14.87 -31.57
CA PRO A 52 -22.61 -15.43 -30.37
C PRO A 52 -22.29 -14.49 -29.20
N ALA A 53 -23.30 -14.22 -28.36
CA ALA A 53 -23.20 -13.42 -27.18
C ALA A 53 -22.01 -13.87 -26.32
N SER A 54 -21.00 -13.03 -26.19
CA SER A 54 -19.92 -13.23 -25.24
C SER A 54 -20.49 -13.23 -23.82
N PRO A 55 -20.08 -14.16 -22.95
CA PRO A 55 -20.53 -14.17 -21.58
C PRO A 55 -20.03 -12.86 -20.93
N THR A 56 -20.97 -12.07 -20.46
CA THR A 56 -20.76 -10.85 -19.69
C THR A 56 -19.91 -11.17 -18.45
N GLN A 57 -18.66 -10.79 -18.46
CA GLN A 57 -17.78 -10.93 -17.30
C GLN A 57 -18.15 -9.87 -16.25
N PRO A 58 -18.39 -10.26 -15.00
CA PRO A 58 -18.59 -9.30 -13.90
C PRO A 58 -17.23 -8.83 -13.34
N ALA A 59 -16.37 -8.24 -14.18
CA ALA A 59 -15.05 -7.77 -13.73
C ALA A 59 -15.02 -6.31 -13.26
N SER A 60 -16.08 -5.54 -13.50
CA SER A 60 -16.03 -4.08 -13.25
C SER A 60 -16.33 -3.65 -11.80
N SER A 61 -17.00 -4.47 -10.99
CA SER A 61 -17.40 -4.07 -9.63
C SER A 61 -16.28 -4.17 -8.60
N ILE A 62 -15.34 -5.08 -8.81
CA ILE A 62 -14.24 -5.33 -7.84
C ILE A 62 -13.14 -4.28 -7.96
N GLN A 63 -12.91 -3.75 -9.16
CA GLN A 63 -11.91 -2.70 -9.38
C GLN A 63 -12.36 -1.32 -8.88
N ALA A 64 -13.65 -1.01 -8.96
CA ALA A 64 -14.18 0.27 -8.45
C ALA A 64 -14.07 0.38 -6.93
N SER A 65 -14.26 -0.71 -6.20
CA SER A 65 -14.15 -0.72 -4.73
C SER A 65 -12.71 -0.53 -4.25
N SER A 66 -11.72 -1.11 -4.93
CA SER A 66 -10.32 -0.98 -4.54
C SER A 66 -9.76 0.43 -4.78
N SER A 67 -10.19 1.11 -5.85
CA SER A 67 -9.74 2.49 -6.12
C SER A 67 -10.25 3.49 -5.08
N GLY A 68 -11.47 3.31 -4.58
CA GLY A 68 -12.03 4.14 -3.52
C GLY A 68 -11.28 3.98 -2.18
N SER A 69 -10.99 2.74 -1.81
CA SER A 69 -10.22 2.44 -0.60
C SER A 69 -8.80 2.97 -0.65
N ASP A 70 -8.12 2.80 -1.78
CA ASP A 70 -6.76 3.30 -1.99
C ASP A 70 -6.71 4.83 -1.85
N SER A 71 -7.66 5.54 -2.47
CA SER A 71 -7.77 7.00 -2.35
C SER A 71 -8.06 7.45 -0.92
N ARG A 72 -8.89 6.71 -0.18
CA ARG A 72 -9.18 6.99 1.23
C ARG A 72 -7.94 6.80 2.11
N LEU A 73 -7.18 5.72 1.88
CA LEU A 73 -5.93 5.45 2.61
C LEU A 73 -4.85 6.48 2.31
N GLN A 74 -4.74 6.92 1.05
CA GLN A 74 -3.80 7.97 0.67
C GLN A 74 -4.17 9.29 1.36
N THR A 75 -5.44 9.69 1.34
CA THR A 75 -5.92 10.90 2.02
C THR A 75 -5.66 10.82 3.53
N ALA A 76 -5.92 9.67 4.15
CA ALA A 76 -5.67 9.46 5.56
C ALA A 76 -4.18 9.58 5.91
N PHE A 77 -3.32 9.05 5.06
CA PHE A 77 -1.88 9.17 5.25
C PHE A 77 -1.41 10.63 5.18
N GLU A 78 -1.87 11.38 4.18
CA GLU A 78 -1.53 12.80 4.00
C GLU A 78 -2.03 13.67 5.16
N ARG A 79 -3.21 13.37 5.69
CA ARG A 79 -3.85 14.11 6.79
C ARG A 79 -3.50 13.58 8.18
N ARG A 80 -2.75 12.49 8.27
CA ARG A 80 -2.41 11.81 9.53
C ARG A 80 -3.64 11.37 10.33
N GLU A 81 -4.65 10.87 9.61
CA GLU A 81 -5.88 10.36 10.23
C GLU A 81 -5.67 8.92 10.68
N SER A 82 -6.32 8.53 11.78
CA SER A 82 -6.31 7.18 12.39
C SER A 82 -7.74 6.75 12.76
N ASP A 83 -7.88 5.57 13.34
CA ASP A 83 -9.06 5.07 14.02
C ASP A 83 -10.30 4.95 13.12
N PHE A 84 -10.14 4.36 11.92
CA PHE A 84 -11.28 4.06 11.06
C PHE A 84 -11.16 2.70 10.38
N GLN A 85 -12.30 2.04 10.24
CA GLN A 85 -12.41 0.76 9.54
C GLN A 85 -12.37 0.97 8.03
N ILE A 86 -11.62 0.10 7.35
CA ILE A 86 -11.51 0.15 5.91
C ILE A 86 -11.33 -1.24 5.31
N GLU A 87 -12.01 -1.49 4.20
CA GLU A 87 -11.77 -2.64 3.35
C GLU A 87 -10.83 -2.26 2.21
N GLY A 88 -9.89 -3.14 1.89
CA GLY A 88 -8.96 -2.92 0.80
C GLY A 88 -8.28 -4.20 0.37
N ARG A 89 -7.37 -4.06 -0.58
CA ARG A 89 -6.52 -5.16 -1.06
C ARG A 89 -5.17 -4.63 -1.51
N GLY A 90 -4.20 -5.50 -1.53
CA GLY A 90 -2.88 -5.18 -2.04
C GLY A 90 -2.07 -6.43 -2.31
N VAL A 91 -0.90 -6.22 -2.87
CA VAL A 91 0.07 -7.29 -3.14
C VAL A 91 1.14 -7.28 -2.06
N VAL A 92 1.45 -8.44 -1.51
CA VAL A 92 2.49 -8.61 -0.50
C VAL A 92 3.84 -8.16 -1.07
N ALA A 93 4.33 -7.05 -0.58
CA ALA A 93 5.65 -6.53 -0.95
C ALA A 93 6.76 -7.22 -0.16
N LYS A 94 6.49 -7.54 1.11
CA LYS A 94 7.44 -8.20 2.02
C LYS A 94 6.71 -8.89 3.17
N VAL A 95 7.09 -10.12 3.49
CA VAL A 95 6.72 -10.78 4.74
C VAL A 95 7.80 -10.46 5.78
N LEU A 96 7.38 -10.07 6.98
CA LEU A 96 8.25 -9.72 8.10
C LEU A 96 8.26 -10.86 9.13
N PRO A 97 9.26 -10.91 10.00
CA PRO A 97 9.21 -11.79 11.17
C PRO A 97 7.97 -11.48 12.02
N ASP A 98 7.37 -12.52 12.58
CA ASP A 98 6.27 -12.33 13.52
C ASP A 98 6.73 -11.50 14.72
N ASP A 99 5.84 -10.65 15.22
CA ASP A 99 6.08 -9.95 16.47
C ASP A 99 5.55 -10.81 17.61
N ASN A 100 6.43 -11.17 18.52
CA ASN A 100 6.11 -12.00 19.68
C ASN A 100 6.19 -11.23 21.00
N LYS A 101 6.22 -9.89 20.95
CA LYS A 101 6.19 -9.03 22.13
C LYS A 101 4.75 -8.71 22.51
N GLY A 102 4.29 -9.22 23.64
CA GLY A 102 2.89 -9.13 24.03
C GLY A 102 2.03 -10.08 23.21
N SER A 103 0.92 -9.61 22.65
CA SER A 103 0.11 -10.36 21.69
C SER A 103 0.90 -10.65 20.42
N ARG A 104 0.81 -11.88 19.93
CA ARG A 104 1.57 -12.29 18.76
C ARG A 104 0.91 -11.79 17.48
N HIS A 105 1.72 -11.26 16.56
CA HIS A 105 1.21 -10.76 15.29
C HIS A 105 2.01 -11.32 14.11
N GLN A 106 1.30 -11.85 13.12
CA GLN A 106 1.86 -12.02 11.79
C GLN A 106 1.95 -10.65 11.13
N ARG A 107 3.12 -10.31 10.57
CA ARG A 107 3.37 -9.00 9.98
C ARG A 107 3.82 -9.10 8.54
N PHE A 108 3.24 -8.27 7.69
CA PHE A 108 3.66 -8.15 6.29
C PHE A 108 3.31 -6.78 5.73
N ILE A 109 3.99 -6.38 4.67
CA ILE A 109 3.76 -5.11 3.98
C ILE A 109 2.96 -5.39 2.73
N LEU A 110 1.83 -4.74 2.58
CA LEU A 110 1.04 -4.70 1.35
C LEU A 110 1.37 -3.44 0.55
N ARG A 111 1.50 -3.58 -0.76
CA ARG A 111 1.50 -2.48 -1.71
C ARG A 111 0.12 -2.40 -2.34
N LEU A 112 -0.54 -1.27 -2.17
CA LEU A 112 -1.84 -0.93 -2.74
C LEU A 112 -1.69 -0.59 -4.24
N ASN A 113 -2.79 -0.52 -4.98
CA ASN A 113 -2.73 -0.14 -6.40
C ASN A 113 -2.30 1.33 -6.59
N SER A 114 -2.54 2.20 -5.60
CA SER A 114 -2.00 3.56 -5.55
C SER A 114 -0.47 3.64 -5.47
N GLY A 115 0.19 2.52 -5.17
CA GLY A 115 1.62 2.47 -4.89
C GLY A 115 1.97 2.69 -3.41
N GLN A 116 1.05 3.18 -2.58
CA GLN A 116 1.23 3.30 -1.14
C GLN A 116 1.47 1.92 -0.53
N THR A 117 2.29 1.86 0.52
CA THR A 117 2.49 0.64 1.31
C THR A 117 1.88 0.79 2.68
N VAL A 118 1.25 -0.27 3.17
CA VAL A 118 0.72 -0.35 4.53
C VAL A 118 1.28 -1.59 5.22
N LEU A 119 1.55 -1.49 6.51
CA LEU A 119 1.88 -2.64 7.35
C LEU A 119 0.57 -3.33 7.75
N VAL A 120 0.47 -4.64 7.57
CA VAL A 120 -0.58 -5.44 8.21
C VAL A 120 -0.01 -6.08 9.45
N ALA A 121 -0.68 -5.90 10.59
CA ALA A 121 -0.38 -6.52 11.87
C ALA A 121 -1.57 -7.39 12.30
N HIS A 122 -1.57 -8.65 11.88
CA HIS A 122 -2.64 -9.61 12.15
C HIS A 122 -2.40 -10.37 13.45
N ASN A 123 -3.30 -10.23 14.41
CA ASN A 123 -3.18 -10.88 15.71
C ASN A 123 -3.44 -12.40 15.57
N ILE A 124 -2.38 -13.20 15.72
CA ILE A 124 -2.42 -14.65 15.58
C ILE A 124 -2.70 -15.40 16.91
N ASP A 125 -2.99 -14.66 17.97
CA ASP A 125 -3.57 -15.23 19.19
C ASP A 125 -5.11 -15.28 19.11
N LEU A 126 -5.71 -14.46 18.25
CA LEU A 126 -7.16 -14.34 18.09
C LEU A 126 -7.68 -14.93 16.78
N ALA A 127 -6.83 -15.04 15.77
CA ALA A 127 -7.19 -15.57 14.46
C ALA A 127 -6.08 -16.47 13.88
N PRO A 128 -6.39 -17.39 12.96
CA PRO A 128 -5.40 -18.23 12.34
C PRO A 128 -4.38 -17.42 11.53
N LYS A 129 -3.11 -17.77 11.64
CA LYS A 129 -2.04 -17.25 10.79
C LYS A 129 -2.21 -17.70 9.33
N ILE A 130 -2.00 -16.81 8.37
CA ILE A 130 -1.91 -17.18 6.94
C ILE A 130 -0.64 -17.99 6.74
N LYS A 131 -0.80 -19.28 6.46
CA LYS A 131 0.32 -20.19 6.20
C LYS A 131 0.80 -20.02 4.75
N GLY A 132 2.11 -20.06 4.55
CA GLY A 132 2.69 -20.00 3.20
C GLY A 132 2.64 -18.62 2.53
N LEU A 133 2.22 -17.57 3.24
CA LEU A 133 2.19 -16.20 2.70
C LEU A 133 3.57 -15.79 2.20
N LYS A 134 3.64 -15.31 0.97
CA LYS A 134 4.89 -14.91 0.32
C LYS A 134 4.75 -13.62 -0.47
N LYS A 135 5.87 -13.02 -0.82
CA LYS A 135 5.92 -11.84 -1.69
C LYS A 135 5.24 -12.17 -3.03
N GLY A 136 4.40 -11.25 -3.49
CA GLY A 136 3.63 -11.36 -4.73
C GLY A 136 2.19 -11.87 -4.54
N ASP A 137 1.86 -12.44 -3.37
CA ASP A 137 0.50 -12.87 -3.10
C ASP A 137 -0.45 -11.66 -2.98
N GLU A 138 -1.69 -11.82 -3.43
CA GLU A 138 -2.75 -10.85 -3.20
C GLU A 138 -3.44 -11.14 -1.88
N VAL A 139 -3.62 -10.12 -1.05
CA VAL A 139 -4.38 -10.19 0.19
C VAL A 139 -5.40 -9.06 0.22
N ALA A 140 -6.68 -9.43 0.44
CA ALA A 140 -7.70 -8.46 0.81
C ALA A 140 -7.84 -8.41 2.33
N PHE A 141 -8.25 -7.26 2.84
CA PHE A 141 -8.39 -7.02 4.28
C PHE A 141 -9.63 -6.19 4.58
N TYR A 142 -10.14 -6.36 5.77
CA TYR A 142 -11.02 -5.43 6.47
C TYR A 142 -10.47 -5.28 7.89
N GLY A 143 -10.15 -4.07 8.25
CA GLY A 143 -9.51 -3.77 9.54
C GLY A 143 -9.44 -2.29 9.79
N GLU A 144 -8.93 -1.92 10.96
CA GLU A 144 -8.73 -0.54 11.36
C GLU A 144 -7.40 -0.01 10.84
N TYR A 145 -7.48 1.18 10.24
CA TYR A 145 -6.29 1.91 9.81
C TYR A 145 -5.81 2.83 10.92
N GLU A 146 -4.51 2.78 11.19
CA GLU A 146 -3.81 3.70 12.04
C GLU A 146 -2.63 4.34 11.32
N TRP A 147 -2.50 5.65 11.46
CA TRP A 147 -1.43 6.38 10.81
C TRP A 147 -0.06 6.01 11.39
N SER A 148 0.90 5.84 10.53
CA SER A 148 2.32 5.80 10.87
C SER A 148 3.13 6.51 9.79
N GLY A 149 4.29 7.06 10.13
CA GLY A 149 5.16 7.75 9.16
C GLY A 149 5.70 6.86 8.03
N GLN A 150 5.39 5.57 8.02
CA GLN A 150 5.81 4.59 7.03
C GLN A 150 4.65 4.06 6.16
N GLY A 151 3.55 4.82 6.05
CA GLY A 151 2.41 4.48 5.19
C GLY A 151 1.14 4.07 5.93
N GLY A 152 1.22 3.80 7.22
CA GLY A 152 0.13 3.37 8.07
C GLY A 152 0.14 1.88 8.38
N VAL A 153 -0.72 1.50 9.31
CA VAL A 153 -0.89 0.13 9.80
C VAL A 153 -2.35 -0.27 9.65
N ILE A 154 -2.59 -1.50 9.18
CA ILE A 154 -3.89 -2.17 9.25
C ILE A 154 -3.81 -3.22 10.36
N HIS A 155 -4.63 -3.07 11.36
CA HIS A 155 -4.78 -4.02 12.45
C HIS A 155 -6.27 -4.34 12.70
N TRP A 156 -6.66 -4.98 13.80
CA TRP A 156 -8.04 -5.42 14.02
C TRP A 156 -8.62 -6.24 12.85
N THR A 157 -7.77 -7.07 12.24
CA THR A 157 -8.14 -7.94 11.11
C THR A 157 -8.65 -9.31 11.57
N HIS A 158 -9.35 -9.36 12.69
CA HIS A 158 -9.91 -10.55 13.34
C HIS A 158 -11.22 -10.19 14.03
N ARG A 159 -11.93 -11.19 14.55
CA ARG A 159 -13.09 -10.96 15.41
C ARG A 159 -12.65 -10.40 16.75
N ASP A 160 -13.45 -9.48 17.28
CA ASP A 160 -13.29 -9.08 18.68
C ASP A 160 -14.00 -10.08 19.61
N PRO A 161 -13.26 -10.85 20.45
CA PRO A 161 -13.89 -11.79 21.38
C PRO A 161 -14.83 -11.13 22.40
N GLN A 162 -14.70 -9.82 22.59
CA GLN A 162 -15.50 -9.05 23.54
C GLN A 162 -16.65 -8.27 22.87
N GLY A 163 -16.70 -8.28 21.53
CA GLY A 163 -17.77 -7.63 20.78
C GLY A 163 -17.83 -6.10 20.93
N ARG A 164 -16.73 -5.46 21.28
CA ARG A 164 -16.65 -4.00 21.49
C ARG A 164 -16.07 -3.26 20.30
N HIS A 165 -15.40 -4.00 19.39
CA HIS A 165 -14.78 -3.49 18.20
C HIS A 165 -15.39 -4.15 16.95
N PRO A 166 -15.53 -3.46 15.81
CA PRO A 166 -15.97 -4.08 14.56
C PRO A 166 -15.08 -5.27 14.18
N ASP A 167 -15.70 -6.38 13.78
CA ASP A 167 -15.01 -7.57 13.34
C ASP A 167 -14.25 -7.29 12.04
N GLY A 168 -12.97 -7.64 12.02
CA GLY A 168 -12.15 -7.58 10.82
C GLY A 168 -11.85 -8.96 10.24
N TRP A 169 -11.12 -8.99 9.13
CA TRP A 169 -10.67 -10.21 8.47
C TRP A 169 -9.51 -9.94 7.49
N LEU A 170 -8.77 -11.02 7.21
CA LEU A 170 -7.91 -11.12 6.03
C LEU A 170 -8.47 -12.18 5.09
N LYS A 171 -8.25 -12.01 3.77
CA LYS A 171 -8.60 -13.01 2.77
C LYS A 171 -7.41 -13.25 1.86
N HIS A 172 -6.99 -14.51 1.74
CA HIS A 172 -5.89 -14.97 0.91
C HIS A 172 -6.28 -16.27 0.22
N GLU A 173 -6.05 -16.38 -1.09
CA GLU A 173 -6.39 -17.56 -1.90
C GLU A 173 -7.83 -18.09 -1.69
N GLY A 174 -8.78 -17.16 -1.48
CA GLY A 174 -10.19 -17.51 -1.25
C GLY A 174 -10.54 -17.88 0.20
N GLU A 175 -9.57 -18.12 1.06
CA GLU A 175 -9.76 -18.42 2.48
C GLU A 175 -9.82 -17.13 3.31
N VAL A 176 -10.68 -17.14 4.34
CA VAL A 176 -10.88 -16.01 5.26
C VAL A 176 -10.30 -16.33 6.62
N TYR A 177 -9.45 -15.45 7.12
CA TYR A 177 -8.75 -15.51 8.40
C TYR A 177 -9.33 -14.43 9.34
N ARG A 178 -10.04 -14.88 10.41
CA ARG A 178 -10.68 -13.99 11.39
C ARG A 178 -11.03 -14.67 12.70
#